data_93e2b3aef35ecb1c9bd115d712c8ed39
#
_entry.id   93e2b3aef35ecb1c9bd115d712c8ed39
#
_cell.length_a   1.000
_cell.length_b   1.000
_cell.length_c   1.000
_cell.angle_alpha   90.00
_cell.angle_beta   90.00
_cell.angle_gamma   90.00
#
_symmetry.space_group_name_H-M   'P 1'
#
loop_
_entity.id
_entity.type
_entity.pdbx_description
1 polymer ?
#
loop_
_entity_poly.entity_id
_entity_poly.type
_entity_poly.pdbx_seq_one_letter_code
_entity_poly.pdbx_strand_id
1 'polypeptide(L)'
;MKIFIKLLLLIVSLQSFSVFADSEQTKILVVGAGISGLGAAKELHDSGYEVTVLEARNKIGGRINTDRSLGFPLERGANWIHSNKLESNLLMSMKEELGLKTNITSLSVADNFKLFDKNGKIINLSEDDLEKIEFRIGLTAYIASYIYPTATLEDVIGFLKKIRLISFAPNVVFQAILQNLELSAAEDSKNIPIGTLVAEAEYMENSGDDEEVFGGFDQFTNHLSKNLDIKLNTPVTKIDYSSKNVKVFASDNIYIADAVVVTVPLGVLQKNLIEFVPTLPEKKKEAIKNINWGNVNKVIFKFPYNFWGDAKTFFIERDDRHAFSTWLSNEVMVNEPVIYSFFSGDFSRNMEKKSDDYIIEEAMKSLKIAYGNDIPEPEAFLITRWGMEPYILGSYSAPGHNQDDLKLRTELANQIENKIFFAGEATSVNEYGFSHAALYTGLREAKKIKEIYPIKPQ
;
A
#
# COMPACT_ATOMS: atom_id res chain seq x y z
N MET A 1 17.10 76.23 -27.13
CA MET A 1 17.01 75.01 -27.99
C MET A 1 18.03 73.94 -27.64
N LYS A 2 19.27 74.23 -27.23
CA LYS A 2 20.27 73.21 -26.84
C LYS A 2 20.07 72.58 -25.47
N ILE A 3 19.32 73.18 -24.55
CA ILE A 3 19.02 72.65 -23.21
C ILE A 3 17.84 71.64 -23.28
N PHE A 4 16.88 71.83 -24.15
CA PHE A 4 15.73 70.98 -24.30
C PHE A 4 16.13 69.61 -24.94
N ILE A 5 17.11 69.57 -25.85
CA ILE A 5 17.61 68.34 -26.48
C ILE A 5 18.43 67.48 -25.48
N LYS A 6 19.17 68.07 -24.52
CA LYS A 6 19.86 67.33 -23.47
C LYS A 6 18.93 66.70 -22.45
N LEU A 7 17.74 67.34 -22.17
CA LEU A 7 16.73 66.77 -21.25
C LEU A 7 15.96 65.62 -21.92
N LEU A 8 15.77 65.68 -23.23
CA LEU A 8 15.10 64.58 -23.98
C LEU A 8 15.99 63.35 -24.13
N LEU A 9 17.29 63.51 -24.21
CA LEU A 9 18.26 62.38 -24.25
C LEU A 9 18.50 61.75 -22.90
N LEU A 10 18.23 62.44 -21.78
CA LEU A 10 18.32 61.90 -20.44
C LEU A 10 17.06 61.12 -20.06
N ILE A 11 15.91 61.44 -20.66
CA ILE A 11 14.65 60.70 -20.41
C ILE A 11 14.60 59.37 -21.22
N VAL A 12 15.32 59.31 -22.36
CA VAL A 12 15.41 58.07 -23.17
C VAL A 12 16.40 57.07 -22.58
N SER A 13 17.33 57.51 -21.69
CA SER A 13 18.28 56.60 -21.04
C SER A 13 17.78 56.00 -19.70
N LEU A 14 16.55 56.37 -19.27
CA LEU A 14 15.87 55.79 -18.11
C LEU A 14 14.69 54.88 -18.47
N GLN A 15 14.59 54.45 -19.72
CA GLN A 15 13.84 53.24 -19.97
C GLN A 15 14.68 52.06 -19.38
N SER A 16 14.37 51.81 -18.16
CA SER A 16 14.75 50.57 -17.47
C SER A 16 14.49 49.44 -18.45
N PHE A 17 15.54 48.86 -19.01
CA PHE A 17 15.47 47.47 -19.41
C PHE A 17 15.14 46.70 -18.13
N SER A 18 13.88 46.52 -17.85
CA SER A 18 13.43 45.36 -17.11
C SER A 18 13.89 44.18 -17.96
N VAL A 19 15.10 43.73 -17.71
CA VAL A 19 15.48 42.36 -17.99
C VAL A 19 14.45 41.56 -17.19
N PHE A 20 13.37 41.16 -17.85
CA PHE A 20 12.61 40.01 -17.42
C PHE A 20 13.67 38.89 -17.39
N ALA A 21 14.35 38.75 -16.25
CA ALA A 21 14.95 37.48 -15.93
C ALA A 21 13.78 36.51 -15.99
N ASP A 22 13.72 35.76 -17.06
CA ASP A 22 12.87 34.59 -17.17
C ASP A 22 13.15 33.82 -15.88
N SER A 23 12.25 33.92 -14.92
CA SER A 23 12.44 33.23 -13.64
C SER A 23 12.31 31.76 -14.01
N GLU A 24 13.48 31.13 -14.21
CA GLU A 24 13.57 29.72 -14.56
C GLU A 24 12.65 28.98 -13.58
N GLN A 25 11.59 28.38 -14.12
CA GLN A 25 10.58 27.71 -13.32
C GLN A 25 11.24 26.60 -12.51
N THR A 26 10.94 26.52 -11.21
CA THR A 26 11.53 25.50 -10.36
C THR A 26 11.16 24.10 -10.89
N LYS A 27 12.18 23.29 -11.12
CA LYS A 27 12.05 21.96 -11.70
C LYS A 27 12.04 20.88 -10.63
N ILE A 28 11.02 20.08 -10.62
CA ILE A 28 10.86 18.97 -9.67
C ILE A 28 10.77 17.65 -10.43
N LEU A 29 11.57 16.68 -10.02
CA LEU A 29 11.42 15.31 -10.48
C LEU A 29 10.73 14.47 -9.42
N VAL A 30 9.80 13.61 -9.85
CA VAL A 30 9.13 12.63 -9.01
C VAL A 30 9.53 11.24 -9.51
N VAL A 31 10.12 10.42 -8.66
CA VAL A 31 10.55 9.07 -8.98
C VAL A 31 9.50 8.07 -8.49
N GLY A 32 8.74 7.52 -9.44
CA GLY A 32 7.62 6.61 -9.23
C GLY A 32 6.26 7.25 -9.49
N ALA A 33 5.43 6.60 -10.33
CA ALA A 33 4.05 6.98 -10.63
C ALA A 33 3.01 6.14 -9.85
N GLY A 34 3.32 5.77 -8.61
CA GLY A 34 2.33 5.29 -7.65
C GLY A 34 1.49 6.45 -7.11
N ILE A 35 0.45 6.16 -6.33
CA ILE A 35 -0.49 7.19 -5.83
C ILE A 35 0.22 8.29 -5.02
N SER A 36 1.29 7.97 -4.30
CA SER A 36 2.10 8.95 -3.57
C SER A 36 2.82 9.91 -4.53
N GLY A 37 3.49 9.38 -5.55
CA GLY A 37 4.19 10.19 -6.54
C GLY A 37 3.25 11.02 -7.39
N LEU A 38 2.14 10.43 -7.83
CA LEU A 38 1.11 11.14 -8.60
C LEU A 38 0.46 12.25 -7.77
N GLY A 39 0.18 12.01 -6.48
CA GLY A 39 -0.34 13.04 -5.58
C GLY A 39 0.64 14.20 -5.41
N ALA A 40 1.92 13.92 -5.16
CA ALA A 40 2.96 14.94 -5.07
C ALA A 40 3.11 15.72 -6.39
N ALA A 41 3.16 15.01 -7.52
CA ALA A 41 3.31 15.61 -8.83
C ALA A 41 2.14 16.52 -9.21
N LYS A 42 0.90 16.05 -8.96
CA LYS A 42 -0.32 16.81 -9.24
C LYS A 42 -0.38 18.10 -8.42
N GLU A 43 -0.13 18.01 -7.12
CA GLU A 43 -0.12 19.16 -6.21
C GLU A 43 0.92 20.21 -6.60
N LEU A 44 2.12 19.77 -6.97
CA LEU A 44 3.20 20.68 -7.42
C LEU A 44 2.90 21.28 -8.80
N HIS A 45 2.46 20.46 -9.75
CA HIS A 45 2.09 20.93 -11.09
C HIS A 45 0.98 22.00 -11.03
N ASP A 46 -0.09 21.74 -10.28
CA ASP A 46 -1.21 22.67 -10.13
C ASP A 46 -0.81 23.95 -9.38
N SER A 47 0.27 23.86 -8.58
CA SER A 47 0.88 25.02 -7.93
C SER A 47 1.87 25.77 -8.83
N GLY A 48 2.07 25.36 -10.09
CA GLY A 48 2.89 26.07 -11.09
C GLY A 48 4.36 25.64 -11.19
N TYR A 49 4.75 24.51 -10.61
CA TYR A 49 6.11 23.96 -10.80
C TYR A 49 6.24 23.19 -12.13
N GLU A 50 7.46 23.16 -12.69
CA GLU A 50 7.78 22.25 -13.79
C GLU A 50 8.03 20.84 -13.22
N VAL A 51 7.09 19.94 -13.44
CA VAL A 51 7.13 18.59 -12.81
C VAL A 51 7.24 17.53 -13.90
N THR A 52 8.22 16.63 -13.76
CA THR A 52 8.32 15.40 -14.55
C THR A 52 8.32 14.18 -13.63
N VAL A 53 7.50 13.18 -13.95
CA VAL A 53 7.40 11.90 -13.24
C VAL A 53 8.16 10.84 -14.03
N LEU A 54 9.08 10.12 -13.35
CA LEU A 54 9.84 9.02 -13.92
C LEU A 54 9.32 7.69 -13.36
N GLU A 55 8.69 6.89 -14.19
CA GLU A 55 8.12 5.58 -13.82
C GLU A 55 8.89 4.45 -14.49
N ALA A 56 9.34 3.50 -13.68
CA ALA A 56 10.12 2.37 -14.17
C ALA A 56 9.32 1.38 -15.01
N ARG A 57 8.02 1.23 -14.74
CA ARG A 57 7.13 0.30 -15.43
C ARG A 57 6.51 0.94 -16.68
N ASN A 58 5.84 0.11 -17.46
CA ASN A 58 5.09 0.53 -18.66
C ASN A 58 3.69 1.09 -18.34
N LYS A 59 3.35 1.26 -17.05
CA LYS A 59 2.06 1.78 -16.57
C LYS A 59 2.20 2.47 -15.22
N ILE A 60 1.29 3.41 -14.97
CA ILE A 60 1.15 4.11 -13.68
C ILE A 60 0.44 3.24 -12.64
N GLY A 61 0.33 3.75 -11.40
CA GLY A 61 -0.46 3.17 -10.30
C GLY A 61 0.38 2.41 -9.27
N GLY A 62 1.53 1.86 -9.67
CA GLY A 62 2.37 1.07 -8.76
C GLY A 62 1.62 -0.15 -8.23
N ARG A 63 1.35 -0.19 -6.91
CA ARG A 63 0.60 -1.25 -6.22
C ARG A 63 -0.92 -1.11 -6.32
N ILE A 64 -1.44 0.01 -6.80
CA ILE A 64 -2.79 0.12 -7.34
C ILE A 64 -2.72 -0.41 -8.77
N ASN A 65 -3.35 -1.57 -9.01
CA ASN A 65 -3.17 -2.30 -10.24
C ASN A 65 -4.43 -3.09 -10.60
N THR A 66 -5.36 -2.40 -11.23
CA THR A 66 -6.59 -3.00 -11.76
C THR A 66 -6.30 -3.71 -13.07
N ASP A 67 -6.63 -4.98 -13.15
CA ASP A 67 -6.52 -5.85 -14.32
C ASP A 67 -7.88 -5.99 -15.00
N ARG A 68 -7.94 -5.86 -16.33
CA ARG A 68 -9.18 -6.01 -17.12
C ARG A 68 -9.05 -7.07 -18.20
N SER A 69 -8.07 -7.95 -18.09
CA SER A 69 -7.80 -8.99 -19.11
C SER A 69 -8.93 -9.99 -19.24
N LEU A 70 -9.75 -10.15 -18.19
CA LEU A 70 -10.92 -11.03 -18.21
C LEU A 70 -12.22 -10.32 -18.60
N GLY A 71 -12.17 -9.04 -19.04
CA GLY A 71 -13.32 -8.26 -19.49
C GLY A 71 -13.99 -7.40 -18.41
N PHE A 72 -13.56 -7.50 -17.15
CA PHE A 72 -14.05 -6.74 -16.00
C PHE A 72 -12.91 -6.38 -15.06
N PRO A 73 -13.08 -5.36 -14.17
CA PRO A 73 -12.00 -4.91 -13.32
C PRO A 73 -11.73 -5.89 -12.17
N LEU A 74 -10.47 -6.28 -12.00
CA LEU A 74 -9.98 -7.12 -10.91
C LEU A 74 -8.77 -6.46 -10.26
N GLU A 75 -8.76 -6.37 -8.96
CA GLU A 75 -7.67 -5.75 -8.23
C GLU A 75 -6.54 -6.74 -7.95
N ARG A 76 -5.40 -6.56 -8.63
CA ARG A 76 -4.19 -7.33 -8.35
C ARG A 76 -3.48 -6.84 -7.09
N GLY A 77 -3.63 -5.56 -6.74
CA GLY A 77 -3.01 -4.92 -5.57
C GLY A 77 -4.03 -4.43 -4.57
N ALA A 78 -4.01 -3.13 -4.27
CA ALA A 78 -4.95 -2.49 -3.36
C ALA A 78 -6.40 -2.72 -3.81
N ASN A 79 -7.25 -3.08 -2.87
CA ASN A 79 -8.62 -3.52 -3.10
C ASN A 79 -9.64 -2.56 -2.51
N TRP A 80 -9.29 -1.95 -1.36
CA TRP A 80 -10.22 -1.20 -0.53
C TRP A 80 -9.75 0.21 -0.24
N ILE A 81 -10.71 1.11 -0.08
CA ILE A 81 -10.52 2.32 0.73
C ILE A 81 -10.73 1.86 2.17
N HIS A 82 -9.64 1.70 2.90
CA HIS A 82 -9.69 1.33 4.31
C HIS A 82 -10.11 2.52 5.16
N SER A 83 -10.78 2.26 6.31
CA SER A 83 -11.02 3.28 7.32
C SER A 83 -11.84 4.47 6.81
N ASN A 84 -13.05 4.21 6.34
CA ASN A 84 -13.89 5.21 5.67
C ASN A 84 -14.39 6.35 6.57
N LYS A 85 -14.24 6.26 7.90
CA LYS A 85 -14.56 7.33 8.87
C LYS A 85 -13.34 8.12 9.31
N LEU A 86 -12.13 7.78 8.86
CA LEU A 86 -10.92 8.48 9.24
C LEU A 86 -10.84 9.82 8.50
N GLU A 87 -10.79 10.94 9.23
CA GLU A 87 -10.74 12.29 8.64
C GLU A 87 -9.51 12.52 7.75
N SER A 88 -8.40 11.86 8.04
CA SER A 88 -7.18 11.90 7.22
C SER A 88 -7.28 11.13 5.91
N ASN A 89 -8.35 10.36 5.69
CA ASN A 89 -8.50 9.54 4.50
C ASN A 89 -8.93 10.35 3.27
N LEU A 90 -7.95 10.89 2.57
CA LEU A 90 -8.15 11.72 1.37
C LEU A 90 -8.81 10.97 0.21
N LEU A 91 -8.78 9.63 0.18
CA LEU A 91 -9.48 8.86 -0.85
C LEU A 91 -11.00 8.96 -0.71
N MET A 92 -11.52 9.19 0.51
CA MET A 92 -12.94 9.42 0.72
C MET A 92 -13.40 10.72 0.06
N SER A 93 -12.65 11.81 0.25
CA SER A 93 -12.93 13.08 -0.42
C SER A 93 -12.83 12.95 -1.95
N MET A 94 -11.80 12.26 -2.44
CA MET A 94 -11.64 12.00 -3.88
C MET A 94 -12.76 11.12 -4.44
N LYS A 95 -13.23 10.12 -3.68
CA LYS A 95 -14.38 9.29 -4.06
C LYS A 95 -15.62 10.15 -4.32
N GLU A 96 -15.90 11.09 -3.41
CA GLU A 96 -17.03 12.01 -3.53
C GLU A 96 -16.87 12.96 -4.74
N GLU A 97 -15.69 13.56 -4.90
CA GLU A 97 -15.38 14.46 -6.04
C GLU A 97 -15.55 13.74 -7.37
N LEU A 98 -15.12 12.49 -7.47
CA LEU A 98 -15.19 11.70 -8.69
C LEU A 98 -16.55 11.02 -8.89
N GLY A 99 -17.45 11.10 -7.91
CA GLY A 99 -18.76 10.42 -7.95
C GLY A 99 -18.64 8.89 -8.04
N LEU A 100 -17.61 8.30 -7.41
CA LEU A 100 -17.37 6.87 -7.46
C LEU A 100 -18.38 6.12 -6.59
N LYS A 101 -18.90 5.03 -7.13
CA LYS A 101 -19.75 4.11 -6.36
C LYS A 101 -18.87 3.09 -5.64
N THR A 102 -19.27 2.73 -4.43
CA THR A 102 -18.56 1.78 -3.59
C THR A 102 -19.52 0.75 -2.99
N ASN A 103 -18.93 -0.36 -2.55
CA ASN A 103 -19.59 -1.40 -1.78
C ASN A 103 -18.86 -1.50 -0.43
N ILE A 104 -19.58 -1.34 0.68
CA ILE A 104 -19.02 -1.52 2.01
C ILE A 104 -18.75 -2.99 2.24
N THR A 105 -17.54 -3.32 2.64
CA THR A 105 -17.10 -4.67 2.97
C THR A 105 -16.64 -4.71 4.41
N SER A 106 -17.12 -5.71 5.14
CA SER A 106 -16.61 -6.04 6.45
C SER A 106 -15.85 -7.37 6.35
N LEU A 107 -14.62 -7.39 6.82
CA LEU A 107 -13.83 -8.61 7.03
C LEU A 107 -14.04 -9.18 8.45
N SER A 108 -15.01 -8.64 9.20
CA SER A 108 -15.36 -9.18 10.52
C SER A 108 -15.87 -10.60 10.40
N VAL A 109 -15.37 -11.47 11.25
CA VAL A 109 -15.83 -12.87 11.35
C VAL A 109 -17.33 -12.93 11.71
N ALA A 110 -17.90 -11.85 12.27
CA ALA A 110 -19.32 -11.74 12.61
C ALA A 110 -20.24 -11.57 11.37
N ASP A 111 -19.74 -11.01 10.28
CA ASP A 111 -20.56 -10.62 9.12
C ASP A 111 -20.46 -11.61 7.95
N ASN A 112 -21.38 -12.60 7.88
CA ASN A 112 -21.50 -13.54 6.75
C ASN A 112 -20.25 -14.40 6.46
N PHE A 113 -19.49 -14.71 7.50
CA PHE A 113 -18.29 -15.52 7.42
C PHE A 113 -18.68 -17.00 7.55
N LYS A 114 -18.45 -17.84 6.54
CA LYS A 114 -18.60 -19.29 6.66
C LYS A 114 -17.29 -19.91 7.11
N LEU A 115 -17.30 -20.62 8.22
CA LEU A 115 -16.16 -21.36 8.72
C LEU A 115 -16.32 -22.85 8.39
N PHE A 116 -15.32 -23.43 7.73
CA PHE A 116 -15.27 -24.86 7.44
C PHE A 116 -14.14 -25.52 8.21
N ASP A 117 -14.44 -26.58 8.95
CA ASP A 117 -13.40 -27.39 9.57
C ASP A 117 -12.61 -28.18 8.48
N LYS A 118 -11.54 -28.85 8.88
CA LYS A 118 -10.68 -29.64 7.98
C LYS A 118 -11.38 -30.80 7.26
N ASN A 119 -12.62 -31.14 7.63
CA ASN A 119 -13.46 -32.16 7.00
C ASN A 119 -14.57 -31.56 6.15
N GLY A 120 -14.60 -30.24 5.95
CA GLY A 120 -15.61 -29.53 5.18
C GLY A 120 -16.92 -29.29 5.92
N LYS A 121 -16.98 -29.54 7.22
CA LYS A 121 -18.18 -29.29 8.02
C LYS A 121 -18.25 -27.79 8.36
N ILE A 122 -19.41 -27.18 8.14
CA ILE A 122 -19.68 -25.79 8.56
C ILE A 122 -19.71 -25.73 10.08
N ILE A 123 -18.94 -24.80 10.62
CA ILE A 123 -18.89 -24.48 12.04
C ILE A 123 -19.69 -23.20 12.26
N ASN A 124 -20.77 -23.34 13.01
CA ASN A 124 -21.58 -22.21 13.44
C ASN A 124 -21.18 -21.81 14.86
N LEU A 125 -20.76 -20.56 15.01
CA LEU A 125 -20.55 -19.94 16.33
C LEU A 125 -21.68 -18.95 16.58
N SER A 126 -22.13 -18.86 17.84
CA SER A 126 -23.00 -17.76 18.23
C SER A 126 -22.20 -16.48 18.30
N GLU A 127 -22.85 -15.34 18.05
CA GLU A 127 -22.22 -14.02 18.24
C GLU A 127 -21.65 -13.88 19.66
N ASP A 128 -22.40 -14.31 20.67
CA ASP A 128 -21.99 -14.30 22.09
C ASP A 128 -20.71 -15.12 22.36
N ASP A 129 -20.53 -16.26 21.68
CA ASP A 129 -19.29 -17.04 21.83
C ASP A 129 -18.11 -16.38 21.11
N LEU A 130 -18.35 -15.77 19.95
CA LEU A 130 -17.34 -15.04 19.20
C LEU A 130 -16.88 -13.81 20.01
N GLU A 131 -17.81 -12.98 20.49
CA GLU A 131 -17.49 -11.83 21.34
C GLU A 131 -16.69 -12.24 22.59
N LYS A 132 -17.04 -13.35 23.23
CA LYS A 132 -16.26 -13.86 24.38
C LYS A 132 -14.85 -14.26 24.01
N ILE A 133 -14.65 -14.87 22.83
CA ILE A 133 -13.32 -15.25 22.35
C ILE A 133 -12.50 -13.99 22.06
N GLU A 134 -13.04 -13.06 21.29
CA GLU A 134 -12.40 -11.80 20.92
C GLU A 134 -12.05 -10.97 22.17
N PHE A 135 -13.00 -10.81 23.07
CA PHE A 135 -12.76 -10.11 24.35
C PHE A 135 -11.61 -10.72 25.15
N ARG A 136 -11.58 -12.06 25.29
CA ARG A 136 -10.54 -12.75 26.06
C ARG A 136 -9.17 -12.63 25.40
N ILE A 137 -9.12 -12.76 24.09
CA ILE A 137 -7.88 -12.57 23.32
C ILE A 137 -7.43 -11.13 23.42
N GLY A 138 -8.29 -10.16 23.16
CA GLY A 138 -7.99 -8.73 23.21
C GLY A 138 -7.51 -8.27 24.59
N LEU A 139 -8.23 -8.62 25.65
CA LEU A 139 -7.83 -8.28 27.01
C LEU A 139 -6.47 -8.89 27.39
N THR A 140 -6.24 -10.15 27.03
CA THR A 140 -4.95 -10.81 27.33
C THR A 140 -3.82 -10.20 26.50
N ALA A 141 -4.07 -9.89 25.23
CA ALA A 141 -3.14 -9.21 24.35
C ALA A 141 -2.77 -7.82 24.89
N TYR A 142 -3.78 -7.05 25.31
CA TYR A 142 -3.59 -5.74 25.94
C TYR A 142 -2.70 -5.82 27.19
N ILE A 143 -3.00 -6.73 28.11
CA ILE A 143 -2.16 -6.93 29.31
C ILE A 143 -0.75 -7.40 28.92
N ALA A 144 -0.64 -8.33 27.98
CA ALA A 144 0.65 -8.85 27.52
C ALA A 144 1.51 -7.76 26.86
N SER A 145 0.92 -6.79 26.19
CA SER A 145 1.65 -5.69 25.53
C SER A 145 2.46 -4.83 26.50
N TYR A 146 2.02 -4.73 27.77
CA TYR A 146 2.75 -4.01 28.82
C TYR A 146 3.79 -4.87 29.54
N ILE A 147 3.53 -6.19 29.69
CA ILE A 147 4.39 -7.07 30.50
C ILE A 147 5.40 -7.81 29.61
N TYR A 148 4.97 -8.24 28.44
CA TYR A 148 5.73 -9.01 27.46
C TYR A 148 5.51 -8.43 26.04
N PRO A 149 5.94 -7.20 25.75
CA PRO A 149 5.62 -6.52 24.49
C PRO A 149 6.16 -7.22 23.25
N THR A 150 7.13 -8.11 23.41
CA THR A 150 7.70 -8.94 22.33
C THR A 150 6.99 -10.28 22.15
N ALA A 151 6.05 -10.65 23.04
CA ALA A 151 5.19 -11.81 22.80
C ALA A 151 4.36 -11.60 21.54
N THR A 152 3.93 -12.70 20.91
CA THR A 152 3.12 -12.67 19.70
C THR A 152 1.66 -12.99 19.99
N LEU A 153 0.76 -12.75 19.04
CA LEU A 153 -0.63 -13.18 19.19
C LEU A 153 -0.74 -14.72 19.30
N GLU A 154 0.16 -15.46 18.64
CA GLU A 154 0.22 -16.93 18.80
C GLU A 154 0.52 -17.34 20.24
N ASP A 155 1.45 -16.63 20.90
CA ASP A 155 1.79 -16.89 22.32
C ASP A 155 0.58 -16.63 23.22
N VAL A 156 -0.16 -15.53 22.98
CA VAL A 156 -1.38 -15.20 23.72
C VAL A 156 -2.45 -16.28 23.54
N ILE A 157 -2.73 -16.69 22.31
CA ILE A 157 -3.72 -17.75 22.03
C ILE A 157 -3.25 -19.09 22.62
N GLY A 158 -1.98 -19.42 22.51
CA GLY A 158 -1.37 -20.61 23.08
C GLY A 158 -1.52 -20.65 24.62
N PHE A 159 -1.25 -19.53 25.28
CA PHE A 159 -1.44 -19.39 26.73
C PHE A 159 -2.92 -19.58 27.14
N LEU A 160 -3.86 -18.90 26.45
CA LEU A 160 -5.28 -18.99 26.73
C LEU A 160 -5.83 -20.43 26.53
N LYS A 161 -5.36 -21.15 25.50
CA LYS A 161 -5.67 -22.57 25.28
C LYS A 161 -5.13 -23.43 26.42
N LYS A 162 -3.91 -23.21 26.88
CA LYS A 162 -3.25 -23.96 27.94
C LYS A 162 -3.99 -23.83 29.26
N ILE A 163 -4.48 -22.65 29.62
CA ILE A 163 -5.29 -22.42 30.82
C ILE A 163 -6.78 -22.73 30.62
N ARG A 164 -7.16 -23.26 29.46
CA ARG A 164 -8.52 -23.66 29.09
C ARG A 164 -9.54 -22.52 29.05
N LEU A 165 -9.11 -21.29 28.92
CA LEU A 165 -10.03 -20.15 28.95
C LEU A 165 -10.79 -19.98 27.61
N ILE A 166 -10.21 -20.47 26.49
CA ILE A 166 -10.82 -20.45 25.13
C ILE A 166 -10.92 -21.87 24.56
N SER A 167 -10.83 -22.92 25.35
CA SER A 167 -10.83 -24.32 24.87
C SER A 167 -12.17 -24.81 24.31
N PHE A 168 -13.25 -24.02 24.47
CA PHE A 168 -14.56 -24.32 23.91
C PHE A 168 -14.65 -23.93 22.41
N ALA A 169 -13.76 -23.07 21.94
CA ALA A 169 -13.74 -22.61 20.55
C ALA A 169 -13.09 -23.63 19.60
N PRO A 170 -13.66 -23.89 18.43
CA PRO A 170 -13.05 -24.70 17.40
C PRO A 170 -11.73 -24.13 16.91
N ASN A 171 -10.80 -24.99 16.47
CA ASN A 171 -9.49 -24.55 16.04
C ASN A 171 -9.53 -23.62 14.80
N VAL A 172 -10.50 -23.82 13.91
CA VAL A 172 -10.71 -23.00 12.72
C VAL A 172 -10.87 -21.51 13.06
N VAL A 173 -11.48 -21.16 14.18
CA VAL A 173 -11.66 -19.78 14.63
C VAL A 173 -10.31 -19.12 14.90
N PHE A 174 -9.42 -19.82 15.61
CA PHE A 174 -8.08 -19.28 15.90
C PHE A 174 -7.21 -19.16 14.66
N GLN A 175 -7.35 -20.11 13.72
CA GLN A 175 -6.67 -20.02 12.44
C GLN A 175 -7.16 -18.81 11.62
N ALA A 176 -8.47 -18.55 11.62
CA ALA A 176 -9.05 -17.40 10.92
C ALA A 176 -8.57 -16.06 11.52
N ILE A 177 -8.55 -15.94 12.85
CA ILE A 177 -8.05 -14.75 13.55
C ILE A 177 -6.57 -14.51 13.22
N LEU A 178 -5.73 -15.55 13.33
CA LEU A 178 -4.30 -15.43 13.04
C LEU A 178 -4.05 -15.07 11.57
N GLN A 179 -4.76 -15.71 10.64
CA GLN A 179 -4.56 -15.41 9.22
C GLN A 179 -5.05 -14.01 8.84
N ASN A 180 -6.14 -13.53 9.42
CA ASN A 180 -6.57 -12.15 9.19
C ASN A 180 -5.50 -11.15 9.63
N LEU A 181 -4.88 -11.37 10.79
CA LEU A 181 -3.74 -10.59 11.24
C LEU A 181 -2.55 -10.67 10.26
N GLU A 182 -2.20 -11.88 9.79
CA GLU A 182 -1.09 -12.10 8.87
C GLU A 182 -1.30 -11.42 7.52
N LEU A 183 -2.54 -11.36 7.06
CA LEU A 183 -2.91 -10.62 5.86
C LEU A 183 -2.80 -9.10 6.08
N SER A 184 -3.30 -8.59 7.20
CA SER A 184 -3.21 -7.16 7.52
C SER A 184 -1.76 -6.70 7.70
N ALA A 185 -0.95 -7.50 8.38
CA ALA A 185 0.46 -7.19 8.65
C ALA A 185 1.43 -7.60 7.53
N ALA A 186 0.98 -8.32 6.50
CA ALA A 186 1.81 -8.88 5.44
C ALA A 186 2.99 -9.74 5.93
N GLU A 187 2.85 -10.37 7.11
CA GLU A 187 3.90 -11.11 7.80
C GLU A 187 3.29 -12.27 8.61
N ASP A 188 4.09 -13.28 8.92
CA ASP A 188 3.68 -14.40 9.77
C ASP A 188 3.44 -13.91 11.21
N SER A 189 2.35 -14.31 11.84
CA SER A 189 1.94 -13.89 13.20
C SER A 189 2.98 -14.16 14.28
N LYS A 190 3.79 -15.20 14.10
CA LYS A 190 4.95 -15.51 14.98
C LYS A 190 6.02 -14.43 15.02
N ASN A 191 6.05 -13.55 14.02
CA ASN A 191 7.03 -12.47 13.86
C ASN A 191 6.47 -11.10 14.28
N ILE A 192 5.19 -11.00 14.65
CA ILE A 192 4.52 -9.74 14.94
C ILE A 192 4.38 -9.56 16.46
N PRO A 193 5.11 -8.59 17.07
CA PRO A 193 5.02 -8.32 18.49
C PRO A 193 3.64 -7.80 18.88
N ILE A 194 3.12 -8.31 20.00
CA ILE A 194 1.80 -7.93 20.50
C ILE A 194 1.72 -6.43 20.85
N GLY A 195 2.81 -5.84 21.31
CA GLY A 195 2.87 -4.41 21.63
C GLY A 195 2.63 -3.52 20.40
N THR A 196 3.12 -3.94 19.23
CA THR A 196 2.87 -3.23 17.97
C THR A 196 1.40 -3.35 17.57
N LEU A 197 0.83 -4.56 17.65
CA LEU A 197 -0.57 -4.80 17.29
C LEU A 197 -1.57 -4.00 18.14
N VAL A 198 -1.32 -3.92 19.45
CA VAL A 198 -2.20 -3.16 20.36
C VAL A 198 -2.13 -1.67 20.06
N ALA A 199 -0.93 -1.13 19.80
CA ALA A 199 -0.77 0.28 19.43
C ALA A 199 -1.47 0.63 18.11
N GLU A 200 -1.44 -0.27 17.12
CA GLU A 200 -2.18 -0.10 15.87
C GLU A 200 -3.69 -0.16 16.09
N ALA A 201 -4.15 -1.15 16.87
CA ALA A 201 -5.57 -1.29 17.16
C ALA A 201 -6.15 -0.06 17.89
N GLU A 202 -5.41 0.51 18.86
CA GLU A 202 -5.80 1.75 19.54
C GLU A 202 -5.89 2.95 18.58
N TYR A 203 -4.95 3.06 17.62
CA TYR A 203 -4.98 4.12 16.62
C TYR A 203 -6.15 3.97 15.64
N MET A 204 -6.45 2.74 15.22
CA MET A 204 -7.50 2.43 14.26
C MET A 204 -8.89 2.31 14.90
N GLU A 205 -9.00 2.49 16.22
CA GLU A 205 -10.28 2.47 16.92
C GLU A 205 -11.22 3.53 16.32
N ASN A 206 -12.43 3.12 15.94
CA ASN A 206 -13.45 3.96 15.28
C ASN A 206 -13.08 4.48 13.86
N SER A 207 -12.09 3.91 13.19
CA SER A 207 -11.72 4.31 11.82
C SER A 207 -12.79 3.99 10.77
N GLY A 208 -13.75 3.13 11.09
CA GLY A 208 -14.86 2.74 10.20
C GLY A 208 -14.60 1.45 9.42
N ASP A 209 -15.38 1.28 8.37
CA ASP A 209 -15.38 0.11 7.50
C ASP A 209 -14.48 0.32 6.27
N ASP A 210 -14.32 -0.75 5.50
CA ASP A 210 -13.63 -0.74 4.22
C ASP A 210 -14.62 -0.63 3.06
N GLU A 211 -14.22 0.00 1.96
CA GLU A 211 -15.04 0.17 0.78
C GLU A 211 -14.33 -0.30 -0.49
N GLU A 212 -14.94 -1.21 -1.23
CA GLU A 212 -14.51 -1.58 -2.59
C GLU A 212 -15.07 -0.60 -3.63
N VAL A 213 -14.27 -0.28 -4.65
CA VAL A 213 -14.62 0.73 -5.66
C VAL A 213 -15.11 0.06 -6.94
N PHE A 214 -16.38 0.28 -7.32
CA PHE A 214 -16.87 -0.20 -8.60
C PHE A 214 -16.11 0.39 -9.78
N GLY A 215 -15.79 -0.43 -10.77
CA GLY A 215 -15.07 0.00 -11.97
C GLY A 215 -13.56 0.03 -11.83
N GLY A 216 -13.03 -0.19 -10.63
CA GLY A 216 -11.59 -0.36 -10.37
C GLY A 216 -10.98 0.76 -9.54
N PHE A 217 -10.03 0.38 -8.71
CA PHE A 217 -9.34 1.28 -7.79
C PHE A 217 -8.37 2.24 -8.52
N ASP A 218 -7.95 1.89 -9.74
CA ASP A 218 -7.09 2.70 -10.60
C ASP A 218 -7.71 4.04 -11.04
N GLN A 219 -9.02 4.24 -10.85
CA GLN A 219 -9.68 5.52 -11.11
C GLN A 219 -9.03 6.68 -10.34
N PHE A 220 -8.55 6.44 -9.12
CA PHE A 220 -7.82 7.44 -8.33
C PHE A 220 -6.50 7.84 -8.99
N THR A 221 -5.70 6.87 -9.40
CA THR A 221 -4.40 7.14 -10.03
C THR A 221 -4.55 7.73 -11.43
N ASN A 222 -5.56 7.30 -12.18
CA ASN A 222 -5.91 7.88 -13.47
C ASN A 222 -6.37 9.34 -13.36
N HIS A 223 -7.08 9.70 -12.26
CA HIS A 223 -7.45 11.10 -12.00
C HIS A 223 -6.21 11.94 -11.71
N LEU A 224 -5.36 11.48 -10.78
CA LEU A 224 -4.15 12.21 -10.37
C LEU A 224 -3.14 12.39 -11.50
N SER A 225 -3.10 11.48 -12.46
CA SER A 225 -2.14 11.52 -13.57
C SER A 225 -2.49 12.53 -14.67
N LYS A 226 -3.70 13.11 -14.66
CA LYS A 226 -4.15 14.03 -15.71
C LYS A 226 -3.23 15.26 -15.80
N ASN A 227 -2.83 15.58 -17.03
CA ASN A 227 -1.97 16.71 -17.38
C ASN A 227 -0.54 16.65 -16.82
N LEU A 228 -0.08 15.54 -16.28
CA LEU A 228 1.29 15.36 -15.82
C LEU A 228 2.20 14.86 -16.95
N ASP A 229 3.45 15.36 -16.98
CA ASP A 229 4.52 14.80 -17.83
C ASP A 229 5.07 13.53 -17.17
N ILE A 230 4.63 12.36 -17.63
CA ILE A 230 5.01 11.05 -17.10
C ILE A 230 5.84 10.27 -18.13
N LYS A 231 7.07 9.94 -17.76
CA LYS A 231 7.96 9.11 -18.58
C LYS A 231 7.88 7.67 -18.08
N LEU A 232 7.13 6.83 -18.78
CA LEU A 232 7.07 5.39 -18.54
C LEU A 232 8.33 4.67 -19.03
N ASN A 233 8.55 3.44 -18.57
CA ASN A 233 9.74 2.62 -18.92
C ASN A 233 11.06 3.36 -18.66
N THR A 234 11.10 4.18 -17.61
CA THR A 234 12.22 5.07 -17.27
C THR A 234 12.74 4.75 -15.86
N PRO A 235 13.36 3.57 -15.66
CA PRO A 235 13.89 3.18 -14.36
C PRO A 235 15.05 4.08 -13.95
N VAL A 236 14.92 4.71 -12.77
CA VAL A 236 15.98 5.48 -12.14
C VAL A 236 16.98 4.53 -11.50
N THR A 237 18.26 4.72 -11.80
CA THR A 237 19.37 3.90 -11.29
C THR A 237 20.31 4.67 -10.36
N LYS A 238 20.33 6.02 -10.46
CA LYS A 238 21.18 6.87 -9.63
C LYS A 238 20.58 8.25 -9.43
N ILE A 239 20.75 8.78 -8.21
CA ILE A 239 20.40 10.16 -7.84
C ILE A 239 21.65 10.82 -7.26
N ASP A 240 22.20 11.81 -7.99
CA ASP A 240 23.37 12.56 -7.56
C ASP A 240 22.95 13.97 -7.12
N TYR A 241 23.02 14.23 -5.82
CA TYR A 241 22.68 15.51 -5.19
C TYR A 241 23.89 16.25 -4.62
N SER A 242 25.11 15.88 -5.07
CA SER A 242 26.38 16.50 -4.63
C SER A 242 26.57 17.96 -5.10
N SER A 243 25.82 18.38 -6.11
CA SER A 243 25.86 19.72 -6.72
C SER A 243 24.65 20.56 -6.30
N LYS A 244 24.59 21.83 -6.76
CA LYS A 244 23.42 22.71 -6.55
C LYS A 244 22.13 22.03 -7.02
N ASN A 245 22.10 21.58 -8.24
CA ASN A 245 20.97 20.86 -8.83
C ASN A 245 21.20 19.34 -8.67
N VAL A 246 20.10 18.61 -8.57
CA VAL A 246 20.11 17.15 -8.51
C VAL A 246 20.15 16.58 -9.93
N LYS A 247 21.00 15.59 -10.15
CA LYS A 247 21.05 14.81 -11.39
C LYS A 247 20.46 13.43 -11.15
N VAL A 248 19.45 13.07 -11.93
CA VAL A 248 18.79 11.76 -11.87
C VAL A 248 19.13 11.01 -13.15
N PHE A 249 19.75 9.85 -13.00
CA PHE A 249 20.11 8.96 -14.10
C PHE A 249 19.00 7.92 -14.26
N ALA A 250 18.37 7.92 -15.42
CA ALA A 250 17.27 7.01 -15.71
C ALA A 250 17.35 6.54 -17.17
N SER A 251 17.42 5.23 -17.38
CA SER A 251 17.73 4.65 -18.67
C SER A 251 19.03 5.28 -19.24
N ASP A 252 19.03 5.76 -20.47
CA ASP A 252 20.18 6.41 -21.10
C ASP A 252 20.19 7.95 -20.95
N ASN A 253 19.32 8.51 -20.10
CA ASN A 253 19.13 9.94 -19.94
C ASN A 253 19.58 10.45 -18.56
N ILE A 254 19.95 11.71 -18.50
CA ILE A 254 20.22 12.47 -17.28
C ILE A 254 19.18 13.59 -17.18
N TYR A 255 18.38 13.56 -16.14
CA TYR A 255 17.42 14.60 -15.80
C TYR A 255 18.01 15.51 -14.72
N ILE A 256 17.79 16.82 -14.83
CA ILE A 256 18.30 17.81 -13.87
C ILE A 256 17.13 18.55 -13.26
N ALA A 257 17.12 18.66 -11.91
CA ALA A 257 16.06 19.33 -11.18
C ALA A 257 16.62 20.06 -9.95
N ASP A 258 15.81 20.94 -9.37
CA ASP A 258 16.13 21.63 -8.11
C ASP A 258 15.87 20.69 -6.92
N ALA A 259 14.83 19.87 -7.02
CA ALA A 259 14.51 18.85 -6.01
C ALA A 259 13.92 17.58 -6.62
N VAL A 260 14.02 16.48 -5.86
CA VAL A 260 13.52 15.16 -6.24
C VAL A 260 12.65 14.58 -5.13
N VAL A 261 11.46 14.10 -5.49
CA VAL A 261 10.59 13.30 -4.59
C VAL A 261 10.77 11.82 -4.93
N VAL A 262 11.30 11.06 -4.00
CA VAL A 262 11.50 9.61 -4.12
C VAL A 262 10.30 8.89 -3.52
N THR A 263 9.53 8.20 -4.36
CA THR A 263 8.30 7.50 -3.95
C THR A 263 8.33 6.01 -4.27
N VAL A 264 9.53 5.49 -4.52
CA VAL A 264 9.71 4.07 -4.82
C VAL A 264 9.37 3.18 -3.62
N PRO A 265 8.89 1.95 -3.83
CA PRO A 265 8.64 1.01 -2.76
C PRO A 265 9.87 0.75 -1.89
N LEU A 266 9.65 0.48 -0.60
CA LEU A 266 10.74 0.21 0.34
C LEU A 266 11.65 -0.95 -0.13
N GLY A 267 11.09 -2.00 -0.75
CA GLY A 267 11.86 -3.10 -1.30
C GLY A 267 12.91 -2.67 -2.34
N VAL A 268 12.62 -1.64 -3.12
CA VAL A 268 13.57 -1.05 -4.09
C VAL A 268 14.75 -0.39 -3.37
N LEU A 269 14.47 0.34 -2.29
CA LEU A 269 15.51 0.97 -1.45
C LEU A 269 16.34 -0.10 -0.71
N GLN A 270 15.70 -1.12 -0.14
CA GLN A 270 16.38 -2.22 0.56
C GLN A 270 17.31 -3.03 -0.34
N LYS A 271 16.96 -3.17 -1.63
CA LYS A 271 17.79 -3.85 -2.63
C LYS A 271 18.84 -2.94 -3.27
N ASN A 272 18.92 -1.68 -2.83
CA ASN A 272 19.86 -0.68 -3.37
C ASN A 272 19.81 -0.57 -4.90
N LEU A 273 18.59 -0.63 -5.49
CA LEU A 273 18.44 -0.50 -6.95
C LEU A 273 18.66 0.92 -7.44
N ILE A 274 18.72 1.90 -6.54
CA ILE A 274 19.05 3.30 -6.83
C ILE A 274 20.30 3.68 -6.03
N GLU A 275 21.35 4.07 -6.73
CA GLU A 275 22.56 4.63 -6.13
C GLU A 275 22.31 6.08 -5.71
N PHE A 276 22.65 6.45 -4.49
CA PHE A 276 22.62 7.84 -4.01
C PHE A 276 24.03 8.39 -3.84
N VAL A 277 24.28 9.58 -4.42
CA VAL A 277 25.58 10.27 -4.34
C VAL A 277 25.34 11.72 -3.86
N PRO A 278 25.86 12.12 -2.71
CA PRO A 278 26.53 11.30 -1.68
C PRO A 278 25.69 10.14 -1.16
N THR A 279 26.29 9.20 -0.44
CA THR A 279 25.53 8.09 0.17
C THR A 279 24.51 8.63 1.17
N LEU A 280 23.37 7.96 1.30
CA LEU A 280 22.33 8.31 2.28
C LEU A 280 22.91 8.36 3.71
N PRO A 281 22.42 9.26 4.58
CA PRO A 281 22.80 9.31 5.98
C PRO A 281 22.60 7.95 6.68
N GLU A 282 23.47 7.63 7.65
CA GLU A 282 23.48 6.31 8.30
C GLU A 282 22.12 5.95 8.92
N LYS A 283 21.48 6.91 9.63
CA LYS A 283 20.15 6.70 10.22
C LYS A 283 19.10 6.33 9.18
N LYS A 284 19.14 6.96 7.99
CA LYS A 284 18.23 6.63 6.89
C LYS A 284 18.50 5.24 6.32
N LYS A 285 19.76 4.84 6.17
CA LYS A 285 20.12 3.46 5.76
C LYS A 285 19.65 2.43 6.78
N GLU A 286 19.77 2.75 8.06
CA GLU A 286 19.27 1.93 9.15
C GLU A 286 17.73 1.81 9.10
N ALA A 287 17.02 2.90 8.87
CA ALA A 287 15.58 2.92 8.70
C ALA A 287 15.15 2.05 7.50
N ILE A 288 15.76 2.25 6.33
CA ILE A 288 15.49 1.44 5.13
C ILE A 288 15.70 -0.05 5.42
N LYS A 289 16.76 -0.42 6.12
CA LYS A 289 17.10 -1.81 6.42
C LYS A 289 16.13 -2.48 7.39
N ASN A 290 15.67 -1.74 8.42
CA ASN A 290 15.00 -2.32 9.57
C ASN A 290 13.47 -2.19 9.56
N ILE A 291 12.88 -1.34 8.70
CA ILE A 291 11.44 -1.36 8.48
C ILE A 291 11.10 -2.67 7.76
N ASN A 292 10.13 -3.40 8.30
CA ASN A 292 9.71 -4.67 7.72
C ASN A 292 9.00 -4.46 6.37
N TRP A 293 9.32 -5.32 5.39
CA TRP A 293 8.73 -5.30 4.06
C TRP A 293 8.01 -6.61 3.79
N GLY A 294 6.70 -6.56 3.83
CA GLY A 294 5.85 -7.72 3.77
C GLY A 294 5.63 -8.27 2.35
N ASN A 295 5.06 -9.46 2.30
CA ASN A 295 4.71 -10.11 1.04
C ASN A 295 3.33 -10.76 1.14
N VAL A 296 2.35 -10.17 0.44
CA VAL A 296 1.00 -10.71 0.26
C VAL A 296 0.72 -10.84 -1.22
N ASN A 297 0.22 -11.97 -1.62
CA ASN A 297 -0.19 -12.26 -2.98
C ASN A 297 -1.64 -12.73 -3.03
N LYS A 298 -2.20 -12.75 -4.25
CA LYS A 298 -3.56 -13.22 -4.54
C LYS A 298 -3.54 -14.32 -5.58
N VAL A 299 -4.46 -15.26 -5.43
CA VAL A 299 -4.99 -16.07 -6.52
C VAL A 299 -6.44 -15.68 -6.73
N ILE A 300 -6.83 -15.36 -7.96
CA ILE A 300 -8.18 -14.97 -8.36
C ILE A 300 -8.67 -15.98 -9.37
N PHE A 301 -9.82 -16.57 -9.12
CA PHE A 301 -10.44 -17.57 -10.00
C PHE A 301 -11.77 -17.08 -10.54
N LYS A 302 -11.99 -17.23 -11.84
CA LYS A 302 -13.30 -17.16 -12.47
C LYS A 302 -13.81 -18.57 -12.72
N PHE A 303 -14.97 -18.89 -12.22
CA PHE A 303 -15.64 -20.18 -12.42
C PHE A 303 -16.79 -20.08 -13.44
N PRO A 304 -17.27 -21.20 -14.01
CA PRO A 304 -18.42 -21.21 -14.90
C PRO A 304 -19.74 -20.83 -14.20
N TYR A 305 -19.83 -21.06 -12.89
CA TYR A 305 -20.97 -20.68 -12.05
C TYR A 305 -20.57 -20.57 -10.58
N ASN A 306 -21.39 -19.87 -9.80
CA ASN A 306 -21.22 -19.74 -8.35
C ASN A 306 -21.63 -21.05 -7.66
N PHE A 307 -20.69 -21.79 -7.10
CA PHE A 307 -20.91 -22.99 -6.30
C PHE A 307 -20.81 -22.75 -4.78
N TRP A 308 -20.31 -21.58 -4.36
CA TRP A 308 -20.16 -21.21 -2.94
C TRP A 308 -21.40 -20.55 -2.34
N GLY A 309 -22.44 -20.27 -3.17
CA GLY A 309 -23.70 -19.69 -2.77
C GLY A 309 -23.56 -18.21 -2.40
N ASP A 310 -24.18 -17.83 -1.30
CA ASP A 310 -24.26 -16.45 -0.79
C ASP A 310 -23.07 -16.03 0.10
N ALA A 311 -22.09 -16.91 0.30
CA ALA A 311 -20.92 -16.62 1.12
C ALA A 311 -20.09 -15.48 0.53
N LYS A 312 -19.99 -14.35 1.25
CA LYS A 312 -19.11 -13.24 0.87
C LYS A 312 -17.67 -13.54 1.23
N THR A 313 -17.45 -14.08 2.41
CA THR A 313 -16.15 -14.51 2.89
C THR A 313 -16.26 -15.88 3.54
N PHE A 314 -15.29 -16.74 3.33
CA PHE A 314 -15.24 -18.04 3.98
C PHE A 314 -13.82 -18.45 4.30
N PHE A 315 -13.69 -19.15 5.41
CA PHE A 315 -12.43 -19.66 5.89
C PHE A 315 -12.48 -21.19 5.97
N ILE A 316 -11.44 -21.85 5.48
CA ILE A 316 -11.31 -23.30 5.44
C ILE A 316 -10.12 -23.71 6.29
N GLU A 317 -10.36 -24.49 7.36
CA GLU A 317 -9.29 -25.00 8.20
C GLU A 317 -8.35 -25.90 7.40
N ARG A 318 -7.06 -25.62 7.48
CA ARG A 318 -5.98 -26.40 6.85
C ARG A 318 -4.94 -26.78 7.90
N ASP A 319 -4.19 -27.85 7.63
CA ASP A 319 -3.02 -28.20 8.45
C ASP A 319 -1.98 -27.06 8.41
N ASP A 320 -1.76 -26.48 7.24
CA ASP A 320 -1.08 -25.18 7.06
C ASP A 320 -2.13 -24.11 6.79
N ARG A 321 -2.41 -23.25 7.78
CA ARG A 321 -3.42 -22.18 7.67
C ARG A 321 -3.12 -21.16 6.57
N HIS A 322 -1.86 -21.05 6.13
CA HIS A 322 -1.47 -20.11 5.07
C HIS A 322 -1.86 -20.62 3.66
N ALA A 323 -2.21 -21.93 3.55
CA ALA A 323 -2.46 -22.59 2.28
C ALA A 323 -3.86 -22.30 1.73
N PHE A 324 -4.12 -21.06 1.30
CA PHE A 324 -5.37 -20.61 0.68
C PHE A 324 -6.61 -20.88 1.53
N SER A 325 -6.54 -20.55 2.82
CA SER A 325 -7.63 -20.80 3.77
C SER A 325 -8.72 -19.73 3.70
N THR A 326 -8.38 -18.45 3.46
CA THR A 326 -9.35 -17.35 3.36
C THR A 326 -9.73 -17.08 1.91
N TRP A 327 -11.02 -17.07 1.63
CA TRP A 327 -11.59 -16.79 0.32
C TRP A 327 -12.64 -15.69 0.40
N LEU A 328 -12.67 -14.83 -0.61
CA LEU A 328 -13.62 -13.74 -0.75
C LEU A 328 -14.33 -13.84 -2.10
N SER A 329 -15.63 -13.61 -2.10
CA SER A 329 -16.42 -13.49 -3.32
C SER A 329 -16.32 -12.08 -3.88
N ASN A 330 -16.02 -11.97 -5.17
CA ASN A 330 -16.00 -10.70 -5.89
C ASN A 330 -17.23 -10.50 -6.80
N GLU A 331 -18.22 -11.39 -6.67
CA GLU A 331 -19.40 -11.43 -7.53
C GLU A 331 -20.18 -10.11 -7.53
N VAL A 332 -20.34 -9.48 -6.35
CA VAL A 332 -21.03 -8.18 -6.22
C VAL A 332 -20.35 -7.09 -7.03
N MET A 333 -19.02 -7.11 -7.10
CA MET A 333 -18.23 -6.07 -7.75
C MET A 333 -18.18 -6.21 -9.26
N VAL A 334 -18.18 -7.44 -9.77
CA VAL A 334 -17.95 -7.70 -11.20
C VAL A 334 -19.14 -8.37 -11.90
N ASN A 335 -20.16 -8.81 -11.15
CA ASN A 335 -21.33 -9.56 -11.64
C ASN A 335 -20.95 -10.83 -12.44
N GLU A 336 -19.90 -11.50 -11.97
CA GLU A 336 -19.34 -12.74 -12.53
C GLU A 336 -18.96 -13.67 -11.38
N PRO A 337 -18.97 -15.00 -11.57
CA PRO A 337 -18.62 -15.97 -10.54
C PRO A 337 -17.11 -15.99 -10.25
N VAL A 338 -16.66 -14.96 -9.56
CA VAL A 338 -15.25 -14.74 -9.20
C VAL A 338 -15.04 -14.82 -7.69
N ILE A 339 -14.05 -15.60 -7.28
CA ILE A 339 -13.52 -15.60 -5.92
C ILE A 339 -12.01 -15.42 -5.92
N TYR A 340 -11.48 -14.94 -4.81
CA TYR A 340 -10.04 -14.81 -4.65
C TYR A 340 -9.61 -15.19 -3.24
N SER A 341 -8.37 -15.64 -3.14
CA SER A 341 -7.70 -15.94 -1.88
C SER A 341 -6.42 -15.15 -1.75
N PHE A 342 -6.11 -14.72 -0.54
CA PHE A 342 -4.83 -14.14 -0.20
C PHE A 342 -3.90 -15.20 0.40
N PHE A 343 -2.61 -14.98 0.21
CA PHE A 343 -1.57 -15.71 0.93
C PHE A 343 -0.42 -14.75 1.26
N SER A 344 0.13 -14.89 2.47
CA SER A 344 1.05 -13.92 3.07
C SER A 344 2.32 -14.56 3.62
N GLY A 345 3.24 -13.72 4.10
CA GLY A 345 4.43 -14.12 4.84
C GLY A 345 5.37 -15.06 4.09
N ASP A 346 5.97 -15.99 4.80
CA ASP A 346 6.91 -16.97 4.24
C ASP A 346 6.24 -17.93 3.25
N PHE A 347 4.97 -18.28 3.49
CA PHE A 347 4.21 -19.09 2.54
C PHE A 347 4.11 -18.37 1.18
N SER A 348 3.79 -17.08 1.18
CA SER A 348 3.71 -16.28 -0.03
C SER A 348 5.07 -16.20 -0.77
N ARG A 349 6.16 -15.92 -0.03
CA ARG A 349 7.53 -15.89 -0.60
C ARG A 349 7.97 -17.21 -1.23
N ASN A 350 7.44 -18.33 -0.73
CA ASN A 350 7.71 -19.64 -1.29
C ASN A 350 6.80 -19.98 -2.48
N MET A 351 5.54 -19.61 -2.38
CA MET A 351 4.51 -19.91 -3.37
C MET A 351 4.73 -19.16 -4.68
N GLU A 352 5.13 -17.86 -4.62
CA GLU A 352 5.37 -17.06 -5.82
C GLU A 352 6.50 -17.60 -6.73
N LYS A 353 7.33 -18.53 -6.22
CA LYS A 353 8.39 -19.22 -6.98
C LYS A 353 7.88 -20.48 -7.68
N LYS A 354 6.64 -20.90 -7.42
CA LYS A 354 6.02 -22.08 -8.01
C LYS A 354 5.36 -21.77 -9.34
N SER A 355 5.12 -22.81 -10.14
CA SER A 355 4.32 -22.65 -11.37
C SER A 355 2.87 -22.28 -11.08
N ASP A 356 2.18 -21.70 -12.08
CA ASP A 356 0.77 -21.40 -11.97
C ASP A 356 -0.06 -22.65 -11.68
N ASP A 357 0.21 -23.76 -12.40
CA ASP A 357 -0.47 -25.05 -12.19
C ASP A 357 -0.35 -25.55 -10.75
N TYR A 358 0.83 -25.43 -10.14
CA TYR A 358 1.02 -25.82 -8.74
C TYR A 358 0.19 -24.95 -7.78
N ILE A 359 0.17 -23.64 -8.01
CA ILE A 359 -0.58 -22.72 -7.17
C ILE A 359 -2.09 -22.97 -7.30
N ILE A 360 -2.56 -23.20 -8.54
CA ILE A 360 -3.97 -23.52 -8.82
C ILE A 360 -4.35 -24.83 -8.13
N GLU A 361 -3.53 -25.88 -8.27
CA GLU A 361 -3.80 -27.18 -7.63
C GLU A 361 -3.93 -27.05 -6.11
N GLU A 362 -2.99 -26.34 -5.46
CA GLU A 362 -3.03 -26.13 -4.00
C GLU A 362 -4.24 -25.29 -3.56
N ALA A 363 -4.59 -24.28 -4.32
CA ALA A 363 -5.77 -23.46 -4.06
C ALA A 363 -7.08 -24.25 -4.24
N MET A 364 -7.17 -25.07 -5.28
CA MET A 364 -8.32 -25.96 -5.52
C MET A 364 -8.45 -27.04 -4.44
N LYS A 365 -7.33 -27.56 -3.88
CA LYS A 365 -7.39 -28.49 -2.74
C LYS A 365 -8.12 -27.88 -1.54
N SER A 366 -7.91 -26.57 -1.29
CA SER A 366 -8.63 -25.87 -0.23
C SER A 366 -10.12 -25.83 -0.52
N LEU A 367 -10.53 -25.40 -1.70
CA LEU A 367 -11.95 -25.32 -2.09
C LEU A 367 -12.64 -26.67 -2.04
N LYS A 368 -11.96 -27.75 -2.46
CA LYS A 368 -12.49 -29.11 -2.45
C LYS A 368 -12.74 -29.65 -1.03
N ILE A 369 -12.07 -29.16 -0.01
CA ILE A 369 -12.40 -29.49 1.40
C ILE A 369 -13.78 -28.95 1.76
N ALA A 370 -14.08 -27.69 1.42
CA ALA A 370 -15.33 -27.04 1.80
C ALA A 370 -16.55 -27.48 0.95
N TYR A 371 -16.33 -27.70 -0.34
CA TYR A 371 -17.44 -27.86 -1.30
C TYR A 371 -17.46 -29.22 -2.01
N GLY A 372 -16.51 -30.11 -1.70
CA GLY A 372 -16.42 -31.44 -2.31
C GLY A 372 -15.60 -31.46 -3.60
N ASN A 373 -15.39 -32.69 -4.12
CA ASN A 373 -14.52 -32.89 -5.27
C ASN A 373 -15.17 -32.53 -6.62
N ASP A 374 -16.50 -32.39 -6.65
CA ASP A 374 -17.27 -32.17 -7.87
C ASP A 374 -17.40 -30.69 -8.26
N ILE A 375 -16.69 -29.79 -7.57
CA ILE A 375 -16.64 -28.37 -7.98
C ILE A 375 -15.95 -28.21 -9.33
N PRO A 376 -16.39 -27.23 -10.17
CA PRO A 376 -15.78 -27.02 -11.47
C PRO A 376 -14.33 -26.55 -11.35
N GLU A 377 -13.53 -26.82 -12.37
CA GLU A 377 -12.23 -26.16 -12.52
C GLU A 377 -12.44 -24.69 -12.94
N PRO A 378 -11.54 -23.76 -12.57
CA PRO A 378 -11.65 -22.37 -12.96
C PRO A 378 -11.47 -22.20 -14.48
N GLU A 379 -12.33 -21.38 -15.12
CA GLU A 379 -12.24 -21.05 -16.56
C GLU A 379 -11.07 -20.09 -16.84
N ALA A 380 -10.74 -19.24 -15.87
CA ALA A 380 -9.67 -18.28 -15.96
C ALA A 380 -9.12 -17.97 -14.55
N PHE A 381 -7.88 -17.50 -14.51
CA PHE A 381 -7.21 -17.15 -13.25
C PHE A 381 -6.26 -15.98 -13.42
N LEU A 382 -5.98 -15.30 -12.31
CA LEU A 382 -4.89 -14.36 -12.15
C LEU A 382 -4.12 -14.72 -10.87
N ILE A 383 -2.81 -14.70 -10.95
CA ILE A 383 -1.92 -14.93 -9.81
C ILE A 383 -0.96 -13.76 -9.69
N THR A 384 -0.82 -13.20 -8.50
CA THR A 384 0.15 -12.13 -8.25
C THR A 384 1.45 -12.70 -7.70
N ARG A 385 2.56 -11.98 -7.95
CA ARG A 385 3.91 -12.31 -7.48
C ARG A 385 4.65 -11.04 -7.14
N TRP A 386 4.14 -10.32 -6.13
CA TRP A 386 4.63 -8.98 -5.79
C TRP A 386 6.09 -8.96 -5.35
N GLY A 387 6.57 -10.01 -4.68
CA GLY A 387 7.98 -10.14 -4.31
C GLY A 387 8.92 -10.34 -5.49
N MET A 388 8.39 -10.79 -6.64
CA MET A 388 9.15 -10.99 -7.88
C MET A 388 8.99 -9.84 -8.88
N GLU A 389 8.11 -8.84 -8.60
CA GLU A 389 7.96 -7.65 -9.46
C GLU A 389 9.22 -6.77 -9.36
N PRO A 390 9.96 -6.53 -10.46
CA PRO A 390 11.32 -5.98 -10.41
C PRO A 390 11.45 -4.62 -9.73
N TYR A 391 10.38 -3.80 -9.77
CA TYR A 391 10.36 -2.44 -9.24
C TYR A 391 9.43 -2.27 -8.04
N ILE A 392 9.08 -3.39 -7.36
CA ILE A 392 8.22 -3.39 -6.16
C ILE A 392 8.84 -4.25 -5.06
N LEU A 393 9.12 -5.55 -5.35
CA LEU A 393 9.86 -6.50 -4.51
C LEU A 393 9.19 -6.81 -3.16
N GLY A 394 7.86 -6.87 -3.14
CA GLY A 394 7.02 -7.14 -1.97
C GLY A 394 5.66 -6.48 -2.09
N SER A 395 4.86 -6.47 -1.04
CA SER A 395 3.49 -5.92 -1.06
C SER A 395 3.39 -4.54 -0.40
N TYR A 396 3.59 -4.45 0.89
CA TYR A 396 3.54 -3.22 1.68
C TYR A 396 4.40 -3.33 2.93
N SER A 397 4.68 -2.18 3.57
CA SER A 397 5.43 -2.18 4.81
C SER A 397 4.57 -2.74 5.93
N ALA A 398 5.20 -3.58 6.73
CA ALA A 398 4.59 -4.32 7.82
C ALA A 398 5.00 -3.73 9.18
N PRO A 399 4.30 -4.10 10.28
CA PRO A 399 4.74 -3.80 11.62
C PRO A 399 6.19 -4.24 11.84
N GLY A 400 6.98 -3.40 12.49
CA GLY A 400 8.38 -3.73 12.80
C GLY A 400 8.48 -4.76 13.92
N HIS A 401 9.55 -5.54 13.91
CA HIS A 401 9.87 -6.46 15.01
C HIS A 401 10.31 -5.74 16.29
N ASN A 402 10.43 -4.39 16.26
CA ASN A 402 10.93 -3.56 17.34
C ASN A 402 9.96 -2.41 17.64
N GLN A 403 9.94 -1.96 18.90
CA GLN A 403 9.19 -0.77 19.35
C GLN A 403 9.67 0.56 18.72
N ASP A 404 10.72 0.54 17.90
CA ASP A 404 11.28 1.73 17.26
C ASP A 404 10.70 2.02 15.86
N ASP A 405 9.66 1.29 15.43
CA ASP A 405 9.10 1.40 14.06
C ASP A 405 8.69 2.84 13.72
N LEU A 406 8.05 3.55 14.65
CA LEU A 406 7.67 4.97 14.47
C LEU A 406 8.88 5.87 14.20
N LYS A 407 10.00 5.65 14.91
CA LYS A 407 11.25 6.42 14.70
C LYS A 407 11.88 6.10 13.36
N LEU A 408 11.88 4.82 12.97
CA LEU A 408 12.42 4.38 11.69
C LEU A 408 11.63 5.00 10.52
N ARG A 409 10.30 5.01 10.59
CA ARG A 409 9.45 5.62 9.55
C ARG A 409 9.62 7.14 9.49
N THR A 410 9.75 7.80 10.65
CA THR A 410 10.08 9.23 10.72
C THR A 410 11.44 9.52 10.06
N GLU A 411 12.46 8.69 10.33
CA GLU A 411 13.78 8.86 9.73
C GLU A 411 13.75 8.56 8.22
N LEU A 412 12.97 7.57 7.79
CA LEU A 412 12.75 7.31 6.36
C LEU A 412 12.09 8.50 5.66
N ALA A 413 11.18 9.20 6.32
CA ALA A 413 10.48 10.37 5.80
C ALA A 413 11.32 11.65 5.77
N ASN A 414 12.42 11.73 6.55
CA ASN A 414 13.24 12.93 6.62
C ASN A 414 13.86 13.28 5.26
N GLN A 415 13.76 14.54 4.87
CA GLN A 415 14.39 15.06 3.65
C GLN A 415 15.92 15.18 3.82
N ILE A 416 16.65 15.23 2.70
CA ILE A 416 18.10 15.42 2.68
C ILE A 416 18.42 16.72 1.96
N GLU A 417 19.14 17.61 2.62
CA GLU A 417 19.68 18.88 2.07
C GLU A 417 18.63 19.77 1.37
N ASN A 418 17.36 19.67 1.73
CA ASN A 418 16.25 20.29 1.02
C ASN A 418 16.12 19.91 -0.47
N LYS A 419 16.83 18.89 -0.92
CA LYS A 419 16.89 18.44 -2.31
C LYS A 419 16.19 17.11 -2.54
N ILE A 420 16.31 16.17 -1.60
CA ILE A 420 15.73 14.82 -1.73
C ILE A 420 14.66 14.63 -0.69
N PHE A 421 13.45 14.37 -1.14
CA PHE A 421 12.25 14.17 -0.34
C PHE A 421 11.77 12.74 -0.47
N PHE A 422 11.26 12.14 0.61
CA PHE A 422 10.83 10.74 0.62
C PHE A 422 9.35 10.64 0.97
N ALA A 423 8.58 10.00 0.09
CA ALA A 423 7.17 9.73 0.28
C ALA A 423 6.84 8.27 -0.09
N GLY A 424 5.63 7.85 0.15
CA GLY A 424 5.15 6.48 0.01
C GLY A 424 4.65 5.95 1.34
N GLU A 425 3.81 4.91 1.33
CA GLU A 425 3.16 4.38 2.53
C GLU A 425 4.13 4.03 3.65
N ALA A 426 5.34 3.53 3.31
CA ALA A 426 6.37 3.17 4.28
C ALA A 426 6.91 4.37 5.08
N THR A 427 6.71 5.61 4.61
CA THR A 427 7.07 6.86 5.29
C THR A 427 5.96 7.44 6.16
N SER A 428 4.79 6.79 6.21
CA SER A 428 3.71 7.11 7.13
C SER A 428 3.98 6.49 8.49
N VAL A 429 3.74 7.26 9.54
CA VAL A 429 4.04 6.82 10.92
C VAL A 429 2.90 5.96 11.46
N ASN A 430 1.66 6.38 11.25
CA ASN A 430 0.49 5.76 11.88
C ASN A 430 -0.34 4.89 10.92
N GLU A 431 -0.28 5.18 9.61
CA GLU A 431 -1.16 4.57 8.60
C GLU A 431 -0.34 3.92 7.49
N TYR A 432 0.79 3.31 7.82
CA TYR A 432 1.59 2.63 6.82
C TYR A 432 0.86 1.43 6.20
N GLY A 433 1.27 1.02 5.00
CA GLY A 433 0.60 -0.04 4.25
C GLY A 433 -0.61 0.43 3.43
N PHE A 434 -1.23 1.58 3.77
CA PHE A 434 -2.47 2.03 3.15
C PHE A 434 -2.27 3.00 1.97
N SER A 435 -3.21 2.95 1.01
CA SER A 435 -3.20 3.80 -0.17
C SER A 435 -3.46 5.27 0.15
N HIS A 436 -4.36 5.58 1.10
CA HIS A 436 -4.63 6.94 1.55
C HIS A 436 -3.42 7.57 2.24
N ALA A 437 -2.69 6.79 3.04
CA ALA A 437 -1.45 7.26 3.66
C ALA A 437 -0.34 7.50 2.63
N ALA A 438 -0.25 6.66 1.60
CA ALA A 438 0.67 6.91 0.49
C ALA A 438 0.36 8.25 -0.19
N LEU A 439 -0.89 8.55 -0.49
CA LEU A 439 -1.33 9.83 -1.04
C LEU A 439 -0.97 10.99 -0.11
N TYR A 440 -1.34 10.88 1.16
CA TYR A 440 -1.04 11.89 2.18
C TYR A 440 0.47 12.21 2.24
N THR A 441 1.34 11.19 2.23
CA THR A 441 2.79 11.40 2.28
C THR A 441 3.31 12.13 1.04
N GLY A 442 2.76 11.88 -0.14
CA GLY A 442 3.07 12.63 -1.36
C GLY A 442 2.73 14.11 -1.23
N LEU A 443 1.52 14.43 -0.76
CA LEU A 443 1.07 15.80 -0.52
C LEU A 443 1.88 16.49 0.59
N ARG A 444 2.29 15.75 1.64
CA ARG A 444 3.18 16.22 2.69
C ARG A 444 4.50 16.73 2.12
N GLU A 445 5.14 15.96 1.24
CA GLU A 445 6.41 16.38 0.64
C GLU A 445 6.22 17.50 -0.38
N ALA A 446 5.13 17.51 -1.14
CA ALA A 446 4.79 18.64 -2.01
C ALA A 446 4.64 19.94 -1.22
N LYS A 447 3.97 19.89 -0.06
CA LYS A 447 3.85 21.07 0.83
C LYS A 447 5.22 21.57 1.29
N LYS A 448 6.12 20.68 1.75
CA LYS A 448 7.49 21.07 2.16
C LYS A 448 8.26 21.73 1.00
N ILE A 449 8.14 21.18 -0.22
CA ILE A 449 8.77 21.75 -1.41
C ILE A 449 8.26 23.17 -1.66
N LYS A 450 6.95 23.40 -1.57
CA LYS A 450 6.38 24.75 -1.74
C LYS A 450 6.87 25.76 -0.69
N GLU A 451 7.15 25.31 0.52
CA GLU A 451 7.72 26.15 1.59
C GLU A 451 9.21 26.48 1.33
N ILE A 452 9.98 25.54 0.79
CA ILE A 452 11.43 25.67 0.53
C ILE A 452 11.71 26.43 -0.78
N TYR A 453 10.93 26.19 -1.81
CA TYR A 453 11.04 26.73 -3.16
C TYR A 453 9.82 27.57 -3.55
N PRO A 454 9.49 28.66 -2.83
CA PRO A 454 8.26 29.40 -3.09
C PRO A 454 8.26 30.02 -4.48
N ILE A 455 7.19 29.82 -5.23
CA ILE A 455 6.96 30.50 -6.50
C ILE A 455 6.56 31.95 -6.19
N LYS A 456 7.27 32.91 -6.78
CA LYS A 456 6.91 34.32 -6.64
C LYS A 456 5.57 34.55 -7.35
N PRO A 457 4.62 35.25 -6.74
CA PRO A 457 3.41 35.69 -7.43
C PRO A 457 3.80 36.46 -8.69
N GLN A 458 3.20 36.09 -9.82
CA GLN A 458 3.34 36.83 -11.09
C GLN A 458 2.65 38.18 -11.01
#